data_c5e966ffc4275d17def2b48612a1a73d
#
_entry.id   c5e966ffc4275d17def2b48612a1a73d
#
_cell.length_a   1.000
_cell.length_b   1.000
_cell.length_c   1.000
_cell.angle_alpha   90.00
_cell.angle_beta   90.00
_cell.angle_gamma   90.00
#
_symmetry.space_group_name_H-M   'P 1'
#
loop_
_entity.id
_entity.type
_entity.pdbx_description
1 polymer ?
#
loop_
_entity_poly.entity_id
_entity_poly.type
_entity_poly.pdbx_seq_one_letter_code
_entity_poly.pdbx_strand_id
1 'polypeptide(L)'
;MAEQTVTVGVGALSIEDVIAVARGGAKVAISDESKHEMALSRAVIDHLADDTVPHYGISTGFGALASTSIPKEQRAQLQKSLIRSHAAGAGPEVEREVVRGLLVLRLSTLCTGRTGVRPETAQVYADMLNAGITPVVYEYGSLGCSGDLAPLAACALVAMGEGEARNTDGRKIGGGEALRAAGITPVDLKEKEGLALVNGTDGMLGMLCMAITDLRLLLKTADIAAAMSVEGMLGNDRVFAADLQALRPHRGQGDSAANIVRMLKGSGLIEAGRPGSTVRVQDAYSLRCTPQVHGAARDTVEYAASVAGVELASAIDNPCVTLDGRVESNGNFHGAPLAYVLDFLAIPTADVASISERRTDRFLDVARNRGLPAFLAGDPGVDSGFMIAQYTAAGIVSEMKRNAVPASVDSIPSSAMQEDHVSMGWAAARKLRRSIPAFARVLAVELLCSCRSFDFRKPYRPGAAGAAVYRVVRQYANEIGPDVRDTWTTPQIEGVAEAILSGEVLAAAESAVGALK
;
A
#
# COMPACT_ATOMS: atom_id res chain seq x y z
N MET A 1 17.30 -12.43 -14.09
CA MET A 1 16.43 -13.14 -13.12
C MET A 1 15.52 -14.05 -13.93
N ALA A 2 15.22 -15.27 -13.47
CA ALA A 2 14.23 -16.12 -14.14
C ALA A 2 12.89 -15.37 -14.16
N GLU A 3 12.13 -15.43 -15.25
CA GLU A 3 10.83 -14.80 -15.38
C GLU A 3 9.86 -15.49 -14.40
N GLN A 4 9.47 -14.78 -13.34
CA GLN A 4 8.59 -15.33 -12.31
C GLN A 4 7.18 -15.43 -12.88
N THR A 5 6.54 -16.59 -12.71
CA THR A 5 5.14 -16.80 -13.07
C THR A 5 4.32 -17.10 -11.81
N VAL A 6 3.23 -16.36 -11.63
CA VAL A 6 2.24 -16.59 -10.57
C VAL A 6 1.08 -17.42 -11.15
N THR A 7 0.81 -18.56 -10.56
CA THR A 7 -0.36 -19.37 -10.95
C THR A 7 -1.60 -18.88 -10.21
N VAL A 8 -2.59 -18.44 -10.97
CA VAL A 8 -3.90 -18.01 -10.45
C VAL A 8 -4.84 -19.23 -10.49
N GLY A 9 -5.24 -19.67 -9.30
CA GLY A 9 -6.04 -20.88 -9.08
C GLY A 9 -7.38 -20.60 -8.40
N VAL A 10 -8.07 -21.66 -8.01
CA VAL A 10 -9.29 -21.58 -7.19
C VAL A 10 -9.00 -21.12 -5.75
N GLY A 11 -7.76 -21.25 -5.30
CA GLY A 11 -7.29 -20.84 -3.98
C GLY A 11 -6.82 -19.39 -3.91
N ALA A 12 -6.49 -18.94 -2.71
CA ALA A 12 -6.01 -17.60 -2.44
C ALA A 12 -4.64 -17.32 -3.08
N LEU A 13 -4.46 -16.10 -3.58
CA LEU A 13 -3.13 -15.52 -3.79
C LEU A 13 -2.55 -15.07 -2.46
N SER A 14 -1.22 -15.03 -2.35
CA SER A 14 -0.53 -14.34 -1.26
C SER A 14 -0.40 -12.82 -1.55
N ILE A 15 -0.12 -12.02 -0.51
CA ILE A 15 0.24 -10.61 -0.68
C ILE A 15 1.46 -10.50 -1.60
N GLU A 16 2.44 -11.38 -1.42
CA GLU A 16 3.68 -11.44 -2.21
C GLU A 16 3.40 -11.70 -3.69
N ASP A 17 2.45 -12.58 -4.03
CA ASP A 17 2.03 -12.84 -5.42
C ASP A 17 1.43 -11.59 -6.06
N VAL A 18 0.54 -10.89 -5.33
CA VAL A 18 -0.05 -9.63 -5.80
C VAL A 18 1.04 -8.60 -6.08
N ILE A 19 2.01 -8.46 -5.19
CA ILE A 19 3.14 -7.52 -5.35
C ILE A 19 4.05 -7.93 -6.51
N ALA A 20 4.34 -9.22 -6.67
CA ALA A 20 5.14 -9.73 -7.78
C ALA A 20 4.53 -9.37 -9.14
N VAL A 21 3.21 -9.49 -9.29
CA VAL A 21 2.51 -9.13 -10.54
C VAL A 21 2.39 -7.61 -10.69
N ALA A 22 2.00 -6.92 -9.62
CA ALA A 22 1.71 -5.49 -9.67
C ALA A 22 2.97 -4.63 -9.91
N ARG A 23 4.04 -4.89 -9.16
CA ARG A 23 5.32 -4.14 -9.18
C ARG A 23 6.42 -4.86 -9.94
N GLY A 24 6.58 -6.17 -9.69
CA GLY A 24 7.65 -6.98 -10.27
C GLY A 24 7.44 -7.35 -11.73
N GLY A 25 6.23 -7.20 -12.26
CA GLY A 25 5.89 -7.58 -13.63
C GLY A 25 5.87 -9.09 -13.87
N ALA A 26 5.74 -9.90 -12.81
CA ALA A 26 5.59 -11.33 -12.93
C ALA A 26 4.46 -11.69 -13.89
N LYS A 27 4.66 -12.76 -14.68
CA LYS A 27 3.64 -13.32 -15.56
C LYS A 27 2.58 -14.03 -14.74
N VAL A 28 1.40 -14.20 -15.31
CA VAL A 28 0.31 -14.97 -14.70
C VAL A 28 -0.11 -16.13 -15.59
N ALA A 29 -0.49 -17.24 -14.97
CA ALA A 29 -1.05 -18.41 -15.66
C ALA A 29 -2.30 -18.88 -14.90
N ILE A 30 -3.39 -19.16 -15.63
CA ILE A 30 -4.61 -19.71 -15.04
C ILE A 30 -4.44 -21.23 -14.90
N SER A 31 -4.75 -21.76 -13.70
CA SER A 31 -4.69 -23.20 -13.46
C SER A 31 -5.77 -23.96 -14.27
N ASP A 32 -5.50 -25.23 -14.61
CA ASP A 32 -6.47 -26.04 -15.31
C ASP A 32 -7.70 -26.35 -14.44
N GLU A 33 -7.52 -26.45 -13.12
CA GLU A 33 -8.61 -26.57 -12.15
C GLU A 33 -9.55 -25.36 -12.23
N SER A 34 -9.00 -24.12 -12.27
CA SER A 34 -9.82 -22.91 -12.42
C SER A 34 -10.58 -22.88 -13.74
N LYS A 35 -9.95 -23.29 -14.84
CA LYS A 35 -10.66 -23.38 -16.14
C LYS A 35 -11.84 -24.34 -16.06
N HIS A 36 -11.66 -25.48 -15.38
CA HIS A 36 -12.72 -26.44 -15.15
C HIS A 36 -13.86 -25.88 -14.30
N GLU A 37 -13.56 -25.27 -13.16
CA GLU A 37 -14.55 -24.66 -12.26
C GLU A 37 -15.31 -23.50 -12.92
N MET A 38 -14.62 -22.67 -13.72
CA MET A 38 -15.27 -21.63 -14.53
C MET A 38 -16.23 -22.23 -15.57
N ALA A 39 -15.82 -23.31 -16.24
CA ALA A 39 -16.71 -23.99 -17.23
C ALA A 39 -17.95 -24.59 -16.56
N LEU A 40 -17.81 -25.18 -15.37
CA LEU A 40 -18.95 -25.70 -14.60
C LEU A 40 -19.93 -24.60 -14.22
N SER A 41 -19.44 -23.51 -13.63
CA SER A 41 -20.28 -22.38 -13.24
C SER A 41 -20.91 -21.68 -14.46
N ARG A 42 -20.18 -21.60 -15.57
CA ARG A 42 -20.70 -21.05 -16.83
C ARG A 42 -21.88 -21.88 -17.36
N ALA A 43 -21.82 -23.18 -17.31
CA ALA A 43 -22.92 -24.05 -17.73
C ALA A 43 -24.22 -23.78 -16.94
N VAL A 44 -24.10 -23.41 -15.64
CA VAL A 44 -25.26 -22.98 -14.84
C VAL A 44 -25.85 -21.69 -15.40
N ILE A 45 -25.03 -20.69 -15.72
CA ILE A 45 -25.51 -19.42 -16.28
C ILE A 45 -26.16 -19.63 -17.65
N ASP A 46 -25.56 -20.45 -18.51
CA ASP A 46 -26.12 -20.73 -19.83
C ASP A 46 -27.50 -21.40 -19.73
N HIS A 47 -27.66 -22.33 -18.78
CA HIS A 47 -28.97 -22.96 -18.51
C HIS A 47 -30.02 -21.93 -18.05
N LEU A 48 -29.66 -21.05 -17.10
CA LEU A 48 -30.57 -20.00 -16.59
C LEU A 48 -30.85 -18.90 -17.62
N ALA A 49 -29.96 -18.68 -18.58
CA ALA A 49 -30.18 -17.73 -19.65
C ALA A 49 -31.30 -18.20 -20.61
N ASP A 50 -31.57 -19.52 -20.68
CA ASP A 50 -32.66 -20.09 -21.48
C ASP A 50 -33.96 -20.24 -20.68
N ASP A 51 -33.95 -19.98 -19.37
CA ASP A 51 -35.12 -20.05 -18.51
C ASP A 51 -36.13 -18.92 -18.81
N THR A 52 -37.40 -19.21 -18.57
CA THR A 52 -38.50 -18.22 -18.65
C THR A 52 -38.64 -17.36 -17.41
N VAL A 53 -38.08 -17.78 -16.27
CA VAL A 53 -38.06 -17.05 -15.02
C VAL A 53 -36.95 -15.97 -15.06
N PRO A 54 -37.23 -14.72 -14.67
CA PRO A 54 -36.19 -13.70 -14.62
C PRO A 54 -35.10 -13.99 -13.56
N HIS A 55 -33.85 -13.93 -13.97
CA HIS A 55 -32.69 -14.09 -13.09
C HIS A 55 -31.82 -12.81 -13.08
N TYR A 56 -31.54 -12.29 -11.88
CA TYR A 56 -30.76 -11.06 -11.72
C TYR A 56 -29.38 -11.15 -12.39
N GLY A 57 -29.04 -10.13 -13.18
CA GLY A 57 -27.76 -10.06 -13.89
C GLY A 57 -27.62 -10.97 -15.11
N ILE A 58 -28.60 -11.85 -15.37
CA ILE A 58 -28.64 -12.77 -16.51
C ILE A 58 -29.70 -12.31 -17.51
N SER A 59 -30.94 -12.19 -17.06
CA SER A 59 -32.10 -11.83 -17.89
C SER A 59 -32.85 -10.59 -17.41
N THR A 60 -32.32 -9.86 -16.44
CA THR A 60 -32.87 -8.59 -15.92
C THR A 60 -31.85 -7.45 -16.03
N GLY A 61 -32.34 -6.21 -15.85
CA GLY A 61 -31.50 -5.05 -15.59
C GLY A 61 -30.75 -5.14 -14.26
N PHE A 62 -29.99 -4.09 -13.90
CA PHE A 62 -29.09 -4.07 -12.76
C PHE A 62 -29.53 -3.02 -11.71
N GLY A 63 -29.12 -3.20 -10.45
CA GLY A 63 -29.36 -2.26 -9.37
C GLY A 63 -30.87 -1.94 -9.25
N ALA A 64 -31.23 -0.66 -9.29
CA ALA A 64 -32.62 -0.21 -9.23
C ALA A 64 -33.49 -0.70 -10.42
N LEU A 65 -32.89 -1.21 -11.49
CA LEU A 65 -33.57 -1.76 -12.68
C LEU A 65 -33.70 -3.28 -12.63
N ALA A 66 -33.42 -3.94 -11.52
CA ALA A 66 -33.43 -5.41 -11.36
C ALA A 66 -34.79 -6.08 -11.68
N SER A 67 -35.89 -5.35 -11.62
CA SER A 67 -37.24 -5.83 -11.96
C SER A 67 -37.55 -5.77 -13.46
N THR A 68 -36.69 -5.16 -14.29
CA THR A 68 -36.90 -5.01 -15.72
C THR A 68 -36.39 -6.25 -16.46
N SER A 69 -37.29 -7.03 -17.06
CA SER A 69 -36.91 -8.18 -17.92
C SER A 69 -36.31 -7.72 -19.25
N ILE A 70 -35.25 -8.37 -19.69
CA ILE A 70 -34.50 -8.05 -20.91
C ILE A 70 -34.67 -9.17 -21.93
N PRO A 71 -35.16 -8.87 -23.15
CA PRO A 71 -35.28 -9.84 -24.22
C PRO A 71 -33.91 -10.48 -24.56
N LYS A 72 -33.91 -11.77 -24.94
CA LYS A 72 -32.69 -12.58 -25.16
C LYS A 72 -31.73 -11.91 -26.15
N GLU A 73 -32.23 -11.36 -27.24
CA GLU A 73 -31.49 -10.68 -28.30
C GLU A 73 -30.83 -9.36 -27.84
N GLN A 74 -31.22 -8.80 -26.71
CA GLN A 74 -30.66 -7.58 -26.15
C GLN A 74 -29.69 -7.81 -24.99
N ARG A 75 -29.56 -9.05 -24.49
CA ARG A 75 -28.75 -9.36 -23.29
C ARG A 75 -27.26 -9.12 -23.49
N ALA A 76 -26.71 -9.46 -24.66
CA ALA A 76 -25.32 -9.13 -25.01
C ALA A 76 -25.09 -7.59 -25.07
N GLN A 77 -26.05 -6.85 -25.64
CA GLN A 77 -26.00 -5.39 -25.63
C GLN A 77 -26.09 -4.84 -24.20
N LEU A 78 -26.91 -5.42 -23.33
CA LEU A 78 -27.00 -5.03 -21.92
C LEU A 78 -25.65 -5.11 -21.22
N GLN A 79 -24.88 -6.20 -21.42
CA GLN A 79 -23.54 -6.34 -20.80
C GLN A 79 -22.57 -5.24 -21.29
N LYS A 80 -22.55 -4.98 -22.59
CA LYS A 80 -21.71 -3.89 -23.17
C LYS A 80 -22.14 -2.52 -22.66
N SER A 81 -23.43 -2.25 -22.58
CA SER A 81 -23.97 -0.99 -22.06
C SER A 81 -23.65 -0.78 -20.60
N LEU A 82 -23.67 -1.84 -19.78
CA LEU A 82 -23.25 -1.81 -18.39
C LEU A 82 -21.79 -1.32 -18.28
N ILE A 83 -20.85 -1.99 -18.96
CA ILE A 83 -19.43 -1.61 -18.90
C ILE A 83 -19.22 -0.17 -19.33
N ARG A 84 -19.80 0.24 -20.47
CA ARG A 84 -19.66 1.61 -20.98
C ARG A 84 -20.20 2.67 -20.02
N SER A 85 -21.37 2.43 -19.42
CA SER A 85 -21.99 3.38 -18.49
C SER A 85 -21.29 3.45 -17.14
N HIS A 86 -20.67 2.34 -16.68
CA HIS A 86 -19.94 2.28 -15.41
C HIS A 86 -18.48 2.74 -15.52
N ALA A 87 -17.88 2.78 -16.70
CA ALA A 87 -16.56 3.36 -16.94
C ALA A 87 -16.60 4.90 -16.89
N ALA A 88 -17.10 5.44 -15.79
CA ALA A 88 -17.39 6.88 -15.59
C ALA A 88 -16.43 7.57 -14.62
N GLY A 89 -15.21 7.01 -14.44
CA GLY A 89 -14.18 7.61 -13.58
C GLY A 89 -13.66 8.94 -14.12
N ALA A 90 -13.17 9.79 -13.21
CA ALA A 90 -12.60 11.10 -13.54
C ALA A 90 -11.43 11.46 -12.61
N GLY A 91 -10.69 12.54 -12.94
CA GLY A 91 -9.58 13.05 -12.15
C GLY A 91 -8.21 12.55 -12.63
N PRO A 92 -7.19 12.54 -11.75
CA PRO A 92 -5.87 12.01 -12.07
C PRO A 92 -5.92 10.51 -12.39
N GLU A 93 -4.97 10.05 -13.21
CA GLU A 93 -4.77 8.61 -13.44
C GLU A 93 -4.24 7.93 -12.17
N VAL A 94 -4.72 6.73 -11.93
CA VAL A 94 -4.25 5.85 -10.83
C VAL A 94 -2.96 5.17 -11.26
N GLU A 95 -2.05 4.93 -10.32
CA GLU A 95 -0.73 4.38 -10.55
C GLU A 95 -0.79 2.98 -11.19
N ARG A 96 0.14 2.72 -12.12
CA ARG A 96 0.26 1.44 -12.85
C ARG A 96 0.20 0.23 -11.92
N GLU A 97 0.90 0.25 -10.80
CA GLU A 97 0.93 -0.87 -9.85
C GLU A 97 -0.45 -1.17 -9.26
N VAL A 98 -1.24 -0.13 -8.95
CA VAL A 98 -2.61 -0.28 -8.41
C VAL A 98 -3.52 -0.93 -9.45
N VAL A 99 -3.45 -0.47 -10.70
CA VAL A 99 -4.27 -1.03 -11.79
C VAL A 99 -3.89 -2.48 -12.08
N ARG A 100 -2.61 -2.84 -12.06
CA ARG A 100 -2.15 -4.22 -12.24
C ARG A 100 -2.57 -5.11 -11.06
N GLY A 101 -2.51 -4.58 -9.83
CA GLY A 101 -3.03 -5.24 -8.63
C GLY A 101 -4.53 -5.53 -8.74
N LEU A 102 -5.31 -4.53 -9.17
CA LEU A 102 -6.74 -4.66 -9.44
C LEU A 102 -7.02 -5.73 -10.50
N LEU A 103 -6.26 -5.75 -11.61
CA LEU A 103 -6.43 -6.75 -12.68
C LEU A 103 -6.16 -8.19 -12.20
N VAL A 104 -5.07 -8.42 -11.45
CA VAL A 104 -4.74 -9.78 -10.98
C VAL A 104 -5.73 -10.26 -9.92
N LEU A 105 -6.26 -9.36 -9.09
CA LEU A 105 -7.26 -9.70 -8.08
C LEU A 105 -8.63 -9.98 -8.72
N ARG A 106 -9.04 -9.19 -9.74
CA ARG A 106 -10.23 -9.55 -10.52
C ARG A 106 -10.05 -10.90 -11.18
N LEU A 107 -8.89 -11.15 -11.80
CA LEU A 107 -8.59 -12.47 -12.39
C LEU A 107 -8.68 -13.58 -11.35
N SER A 108 -8.14 -13.37 -10.13
CA SER A 108 -8.23 -14.34 -9.04
C SER A 108 -9.68 -14.67 -8.69
N THR A 109 -10.53 -13.65 -8.56
CA THR A 109 -11.96 -13.86 -8.30
C THR A 109 -12.64 -14.63 -9.43
N LEU A 110 -12.36 -14.30 -10.69
CA LEU A 110 -12.91 -15.05 -11.83
C LEU A 110 -12.48 -16.52 -11.80
N CYS A 111 -11.22 -16.79 -11.45
CA CYS A 111 -10.63 -18.13 -11.36
C CYS A 111 -11.23 -19.00 -10.25
N THR A 112 -11.95 -18.43 -9.27
CA THR A 112 -12.66 -19.23 -8.25
C THR A 112 -13.78 -20.09 -8.82
N GLY A 113 -14.24 -19.81 -10.04
CA GLY A 113 -15.39 -20.47 -10.65
C GLY A 113 -16.73 -20.11 -9.99
N ARG A 114 -16.84 -18.95 -9.30
CA ARG A 114 -18.08 -18.51 -8.62
C ARG A 114 -18.79 -17.35 -9.32
N THR A 115 -18.24 -16.87 -10.44
CA THR A 115 -18.77 -15.68 -11.14
C THR A 115 -19.61 -16.02 -12.38
N GLY A 116 -19.52 -17.25 -12.91
CA GLY A 116 -20.22 -17.68 -14.12
C GLY A 116 -19.67 -17.10 -15.42
N VAL A 117 -18.42 -16.60 -15.41
CA VAL A 117 -17.73 -16.17 -16.64
C VAL A 117 -17.16 -17.37 -17.39
N ARG A 118 -16.96 -17.18 -18.70
CA ARG A 118 -16.24 -18.16 -19.51
C ARG A 118 -14.73 -18.10 -19.23
N PRO A 119 -14.00 -19.24 -19.34
CA PRO A 119 -12.54 -19.26 -19.22
C PRO A 119 -11.83 -18.29 -20.17
N GLU A 120 -12.35 -18.09 -21.39
CA GLU A 120 -11.80 -17.18 -22.38
C GLU A 120 -11.85 -15.72 -21.91
N THR A 121 -12.89 -15.34 -21.17
CA THR A 121 -13.02 -13.98 -20.60
C THR A 121 -11.95 -13.73 -19.53
N ALA A 122 -11.69 -14.69 -18.65
CA ALA A 122 -10.60 -14.62 -17.67
C ALA A 122 -9.23 -14.63 -18.36
N GLN A 123 -9.06 -15.39 -19.44
CA GLN A 123 -7.80 -15.47 -20.19
C GLN A 123 -7.38 -14.10 -20.75
N VAL A 124 -8.30 -13.27 -21.22
CA VAL A 124 -7.98 -11.92 -21.71
C VAL A 124 -7.36 -11.06 -20.60
N TYR A 125 -7.81 -11.17 -19.34
CA TYR A 125 -7.19 -10.47 -18.22
C TYR A 125 -5.75 -10.95 -17.96
N ALA A 126 -5.52 -12.26 -18.01
CA ALA A 126 -4.16 -12.83 -17.91
C ALA A 126 -3.27 -12.36 -19.06
N ASP A 127 -3.78 -12.35 -20.29
CA ASP A 127 -3.03 -11.93 -21.48
C ASP A 127 -2.70 -10.42 -21.43
N MET A 128 -3.62 -9.57 -20.97
CA MET A 128 -3.37 -8.13 -20.75
C MET A 128 -2.25 -7.91 -19.73
N LEU A 129 -2.30 -8.60 -18.59
CA LEU A 129 -1.23 -8.55 -17.56
C LEU A 129 0.11 -8.98 -18.14
N ASN A 130 0.13 -10.09 -18.89
CA ASN A 130 1.32 -10.66 -19.50
C ASN A 130 1.90 -9.82 -20.63
N ALA A 131 1.06 -9.11 -21.37
CA ALA A 131 1.47 -8.17 -22.40
C ALA A 131 1.87 -6.79 -21.84
N GLY A 132 1.73 -6.58 -20.52
CA GLY A 132 2.06 -5.30 -19.88
C GLY A 132 1.06 -4.17 -20.19
N ILE A 133 -0.12 -4.50 -20.75
CA ILE A 133 -1.21 -3.57 -21.02
C ILE A 133 -1.83 -3.14 -19.70
N THR A 134 -1.85 -1.84 -19.43
CA THR A 134 -2.40 -1.27 -18.21
C THR A 134 -3.55 -0.34 -18.57
N PRO A 135 -4.82 -0.70 -18.30
CA PRO A 135 -5.96 0.18 -18.51
C PRO A 135 -5.80 1.53 -17.82
N VAL A 136 -6.29 2.59 -18.42
CA VAL A 136 -6.35 3.91 -17.79
C VAL A 136 -7.52 3.93 -16.83
N VAL A 137 -7.22 4.00 -15.54
CA VAL A 137 -8.19 4.12 -14.45
C VAL A 137 -8.03 5.47 -13.80
N TYR A 138 -9.14 6.13 -13.48
CA TYR A 138 -9.15 7.44 -12.85
C TYR A 138 -9.45 7.35 -11.34
N GLU A 139 -9.00 8.36 -10.61
CA GLU A 139 -9.04 8.37 -9.15
C GLU A 139 -10.45 8.40 -8.56
N TYR A 140 -11.37 9.14 -9.17
CA TYR A 140 -12.74 9.26 -8.68
C TYR A 140 -13.67 8.34 -9.48
N GLY A 141 -14.58 7.64 -8.78
CA GLY A 141 -15.58 6.76 -9.43
C GLY A 141 -15.94 5.52 -8.62
N SER A 142 -15.24 5.22 -7.52
CA SER A 142 -15.63 4.16 -6.60
C SER A 142 -16.07 4.73 -5.25
N LEU A 143 -17.23 4.29 -4.75
CA LEU A 143 -17.72 4.53 -3.39
C LEU A 143 -17.49 3.30 -2.49
N GLY A 144 -17.03 2.18 -3.06
CA GLY A 144 -16.81 0.93 -2.33
C GLY A 144 -18.10 0.26 -1.84
N CYS A 145 -19.24 0.54 -2.46
CA CYS A 145 -20.56 -0.03 -2.13
C CYS A 145 -20.76 -1.38 -2.82
N SER A 146 -20.87 -1.39 -4.14
CA SER A 146 -20.87 -2.60 -4.98
C SER A 146 -19.45 -2.99 -5.43
N GLY A 147 -18.47 -2.69 -4.60
CA GLY A 147 -17.05 -2.77 -4.92
C GLY A 147 -16.56 -1.54 -5.71
N ASP A 148 -15.51 -1.75 -6.50
CA ASP A 148 -14.79 -0.71 -7.25
C ASP A 148 -15.36 -0.56 -8.68
N LEU A 149 -16.65 -0.22 -8.82
CA LEU A 149 -17.41 -0.28 -10.08
C LEU A 149 -16.71 0.41 -11.25
N ALA A 150 -16.43 1.72 -11.14
CA ALA A 150 -15.85 2.47 -12.25
C ALA A 150 -14.39 2.07 -12.57
N PRO A 151 -13.50 1.83 -11.61
CA PRO A 151 -12.18 1.26 -11.85
C PRO A 151 -12.21 -0.08 -12.58
N LEU A 152 -13.04 -1.00 -12.14
CA LEU A 152 -13.21 -2.31 -12.77
C LEU A 152 -13.83 -2.20 -14.16
N ALA A 153 -14.82 -1.32 -14.34
CA ALA A 153 -15.43 -1.06 -15.65
C ALA A 153 -14.43 -0.49 -16.66
N ALA A 154 -13.51 0.38 -16.23
CA ALA A 154 -12.43 0.87 -17.10
C ALA A 154 -11.52 -0.27 -17.57
N CYS A 155 -11.21 -1.23 -16.71
CA CYS A 155 -10.45 -2.43 -17.09
C CYS A 155 -11.24 -3.34 -18.06
N ALA A 156 -12.51 -3.58 -17.78
CA ALA A 156 -13.40 -4.37 -18.64
C ALA A 156 -13.59 -3.70 -20.02
N LEU A 157 -13.65 -2.38 -20.07
CA LEU A 157 -13.76 -1.62 -21.32
C LEU A 157 -12.56 -1.91 -22.23
N VAL A 158 -11.33 -1.92 -21.68
CA VAL A 158 -10.12 -2.29 -22.44
C VAL A 158 -10.18 -3.74 -22.88
N ALA A 159 -10.62 -4.68 -22.02
CA ALA A 159 -10.79 -6.08 -22.39
C ALA A 159 -11.78 -6.28 -23.57
N MET A 160 -12.77 -5.39 -23.70
CA MET A 160 -13.71 -5.34 -24.85
C MET A 160 -13.12 -4.67 -26.10
N GLY A 161 -11.89 -4.14 -26.03
CA GLY A 161 -11.26 -3.42 -27.15
C GLY A 161 -11.63 -1.94 -27.24
N GLU A 162 -12.20 -1.36 -26.20
CA GLU A 162 -12.61 0.04 -26.11
C GLU A 162 -11.75 0.78 -25.05
N GLY A 163 -12.05 2.05 -24.78
CA GLY A 163 -11.34 2.84 -23.78
C GLY A 163 -9.88 3.10 -24.11
N GLU A 164 -9.09 3.37 -23.07
CA GLU A 164 -7.67 3.74 -23.17
C GLU A 164 -6.81 2.84 -22.30
N ALA A 165 -5.57 2.57 -22.74
CA ALA A 165 -4.58 1.83 -21.97
C ALA A 165 -3.19 2.44 -22.15
N ARG A 166 -2.29 2.18 -21.21
CA ARG A 166 -0.86 2.41 -21.35
C ARG A 166 -0.18 1.11 -21.79
N ASN A 167 0.67 1.20 -22.81
CA ASN A 167 1.53 0.11 -23.23
C ASN A 167 2.75 -0.05 -22.31
N THR A 168 3.65 -0.98 -22.63
CA THR A 168 4.92 -1.21 -21.89
C THR A 168 5.81 0.01 -21.78
N ASP A 169 5.77 0.91 -22.78
CA ASP A 169 6.57 2.14 -22.81
C ASP A 169 5.90 3.29 -22.04
N GLY A 170 4.75 3.03 -21.41
CA GLY A 170 3.96 4.03 -20.69
C GLY A 170 3.16 4.97 -21.60
N ARG A 171 3.17 4.77 -22.91
CA ARG A 171 2.41 5.59 -23.86
C ARG A 171 0.93 5.23 -23.80
N LYS A 172 0.07 6.26 -23.75
CA LYS A 172 -1.39 6.11 -23.78
C LYS A 172 -1.87 5.87 -25.21
N ILE A 173 -2.63 4.80 -25.42
CA ILE A 173 -3.19 4.35 -26.70
C ILE A 173 -4.61 3.83 -26.51
N GLY A 174 -5.36 3.65 -27.59
CA GLY A 174 -6.68 3.02 -27.51
C GLY A 174 -6.63 1.55 -27.07
N GLY A 175 -7.63 1.10 -26.31
CA GLY A 175 -7.70 -0.28 -25.80
C GLY A 175 -7.65 -1.32 -26.91
N GLY A 176 -8.43 -1.13 -27.99
CA GLY A 176 -8.40 -2.02 -29.15
C GLY A 176 -7.07 -2.00 -29.92
N GLU A 177 -6.34 -0.89 -29.94
CA GLU A 177 -5.00 -0.80 -30.50
C GLU A 177 -4.02 -1.62 -29.64
N ALA A 178 -4.10 -1.46 -28.31
CA ALA A 178 -3.25 -2.18 -27.37
C ALA A 178 -3.42 -3.70 -27.47
N LEU A 179 -4.67 -4.19 -27.48
CA LEU A 179 -4.97 -5.62 -27.61
C LEU A 179 -4.48 -6.17 -28.95
N ARG A 180 -4.75 -5.46 -30.05
CA ARG A 180 -4.33 -5.89 -31.39
C ARG A 180 -2.80 -5.96 -31.51
N ALA A 181 -2.09 -5.00 -30.97
CA ALA A 181 -0.62 -4.98 -30.96
C ALA A 181 -0.04 -6.19 -30.19
N ALA A 182 -0.75 -6.68 -29.19
CA ALA A 182 -0.38 -7.86 -28.40
C ALA A 182 -0.94 -9.19 -28.96
N GLY A 183 -1.70 -9.18 -30.05
CA GLY A 183 -2.33 -10.37 -30.61
C GLY A 183 -3.50 -10.91 -29.77
N ILE A 184 -4.10 -10.09 -28.91
CA ILE A 184 -5.20 -10.44 -28.02
C ILE A 184 -6.53 -10.12 -28.69
N THR A 185 -7.43 -11.11 -28.75
CA THR A 185 -8.79 -10.92 -29.25
C THR A 185 -9.66 -10.27 -28.17
N PRO A 186 -10.34 -9.15 -28.42
CA PRO A 186 -11.26 -8.56 -27.46
C PRO A 186 -12.39 -9.51 -27.06
N VAL A 187 -12.86 -9.37 -25.81
CA VAL A 187 -13.99 -10.16 -25.30
C VAL A 187 -15.30 -9.69 -25.93
N ASP A 188 -16.07 -10.63 -26.50
CA ASP A 188 -17.48 -10.44 -26.80
C ASP A 188 -18.31 -10.96 -25.62
N LEU A 189 -18.80 -10.04 -24.77
CA LEU A 189 -19.47 -10.37 -23.52
C LEU A 189 -20.78 -11.12 -23.72
N LYS A 190 -20.98 -12.16 -22.93
CA LYS A 190 -22.22 -12.94 -22.82
C LYS A 190 -22.95 -12.58 -21.53
N GLU A 191 -24.13 -13.17 -21.33
CA GLU A 191 -24.97 -12.99 -20.14
C GLU A 191 -24.13 -13.13 -18.85
N LYS A 192 -24.38 -12.26 -17.87
CA LYS A 192 -23.70 -12.19 -16.57
C LYS A 192 -22.24 -11.67 -16.63
N GLU A 193 -21.51 -11.77 -17.75
CA GLU A 193 -20.07 -11.48 -17.78
C GLU A 193 -19.77 -10.00 -17.51
N GLY A 194 -20.56 -9.08 -18.05
CA GLY A 194 -20.36 -7.64 -17.77
C GLY A 194 -20.43 -7.34 -16.27
N LEU A 195 -21.43 -7.88 -15.59
CA LEU A 195 -21.60 -7.68 -14.13
C LEU A 195 -20.45 -8.33 -13.35
N ALA A 196 -20.05 -9.56 -13.71
CA ALA A 196 -18.95 -10.27 -13.07
C ALA A 196 -17.59 -9.56 -13.20
N LEU A 197 -17.41 -8.72 -14.22
CA LEU A 197 -16.18 -7.96 -14.41
C LEU A 197 -16.11 -6.68 -13.59
N VAL A 198 -17.22 -6.20 -12.99
CA VAL A 198 -17.25 -4.91 -12.30
C VAL A 198 -17.61 -4.98 -10.82
N ASN A 199 -18.07 -6.13 -10.32
CA ASN A 199 -18.66 -6.24 -9.00
C ASN A 199 -17.70 -6.89 -8.00
N GLY A 200 -16.78 -6.11 -7.42
CA GLY A 200 -15.80 -6.58 -6.44
C GLY A 200 -14.92 -5.49 -5.86
N THR A 201 -14.15 -5.84 -4.84
CA THR A 201 -13.33 -4.94 -4.02
C THR A 201 -11.85 -4.96 -4.39
N ASP A 202 -11.52 -5.32 -5.60
CA ASP A 202 -10.18 -5.71 -6.06
C ASP A 202 -9.17 -4.57 -6.02
N GLY A 203 -9.59 -3.34 -6.31
CA GLY A 203 -8.70 -2.18 -6.26
C GLY A 203 -8.37 -1.77 -4.82
N MET A 204 -9.38 -1.78 -3.93
CA MET A 204 -9.16 -1.55 -2.49
C MET A 204 -8.23 -2.60 -1.90
N LEU A 205 -8.43 -3.88 -2.21
CA LEU A 205 -7.59 -4.99 -1.75
C LEU A 205 -6.16 -4.89 -2.31
N GLY A 206 -6.00 -4.55 -3.60
CA GLY A 206 -4.69 -4.33 -4.21
C GLY A 206 -3.90 -3.22 -3.51
N MET A 207 -4.54 -2.09 -3.23
CA MET A 207 -3.92 -0.99 -2.48
C MET A 207 -3.61 -1.38 -1.03
N LEU A 208 -4.42 -2.21 -0.39
CA LEU A 208 -4.15 -2.74 0.96
C LEU A 208 -2.91 -3.65 0.97
N CYS A 209 -2.78 -4.58 0.02
CA CYS A 209 -1.59 -5.44 -0.12
C CYS A 209 -0.31 -4.62 -0.29
N MET A 210 -0.35 -3.57 -1.12
CA MET A 210 0.77 -2.65 -1.30
C MET A 210 1.09 -1.88 -0.01
N ALA A 211 0.06 -1.36 0.67
CA ALA A 211 0.24 -0.61 1.91
C ALA A 211 0.85 -1.46 3.02
N ILE A 212 0.42 -2.71 3.18
CA ILE A 212 0.99 -3.66 4.15
C ILE A 212 2.47 -3.90 3.86
N THR A 213 2.83 -4.15 2.60
CA THR A 213 4.21 -4.38 2.18
C THR A 213 5.09 -3.17 2.47
N ASP A 214 4.64 -1.99 2.07
CA ASP A 214 5.37 -0.74 2.26
C ASP A 214 5.51 -0.38 3.75
N LEU A 215 4.46 -0.54 4.54
CA LEU A 215 4.47 -0.23 5.97
C LEU A 215 5.36 -1.20 6.76
N ARG A 216 5.42 -2.48 6.40
CA ARG A 216 6.38 -3.43 6.99
C ARG A 216 7.83 -2.98 6.78
N LEU A 217 8.16 -2.50 5.58
CA LEU A 217 9.47 -1.91 5.28
C LEU A 217 9.72 -0.62 6.07
N LEU A 218 8.77 0.31 6.03
CA LEU A 218 8.91 1.63 6.65
C LEU A 218 8.96 1.57 8.18
N LEU A 219 8.23 0.65 8.82
CA LEU A 219 8.28 0.48 10.28
C LEU A 219 9.61 -0.11 10.75
N LYS A 220 10.25 -1.00 9.98
CA LYS A 220 11.62 -1.43 10.25
C LYS A 220 12.60 -0.27 10.09
N THR A 221 12.43 0.53 9.05
CA THR A 221 13.25 1.73 8.81
C THR A 221 13.03 2.80 9.88
N ALA A 222 11.81 2.94 10.41
CA ALA A 222 11.52 3.84 11.54
C ALA A 222 12.26 3.41 12.82
N ASP A 223 12.37 2.09 13.09
CA ASP A 223 13.18 1.60 14.21
C ASP A 223 14.67 1.92 14.00
N ILE A 224 15.17 1.81 12.76
CA ILE A 224 16.55 2.19 12.41
C ILE A 224 16.78 3.68 12.67
N ALA A 225 15.90 4.55 12.15
CA ALA A 225 15.99 6.00 12.33
C ALA A 225 15.93 6.38 13.81
N ALA A 226 15.02 5.78 14.56
CA ALA A 226 14.90 6.01 16.00
C ALA A 226 16.16 5.59 16.77
N ALA A 227 16.74 4.42 16.45
CA ALA A 227 17.98 3.95 17.06
C ALA A 227 19.14 4.93 16.77
N MET A 228 19.27 5.38 15.53
CA MET A 228 20.29 6.37 15.16
C MET A 228 20.06 7.73 15.85
N SER A 229 18.80 8.11 16.07
CA SER A 229 18.45 9.29 16.86
C SER A 229 18.85 9.12 18.34
N VAL A 230 18.63 7.93 18.91
CA VAL A 230 19.08 7.63 20.29
C VAL A 230 20.60 7.73 20.38
N GLU A 231 21.36 7.19 19.42
CA GLU A 231 22.82 7.35 19.35
C GLU A 231 23.26 8.82 19.28
N GLY A 232 22.73 9.56 18.31
CA GLY A 232 23.10 10.97 18.08
C GLY A 232 22.76 11.88 19.25
N MET A 233 21.71 11.56 19.98
CA MET A 233 21.27 12.26 21.19
C MET A 233 21.95 11.76 22.47
N LEU A 234 22.90 10.81 22.38
CA LEU A 234 23.55 10.14 23.53
C LEU A 234 22.50 9.64 24.52
N GLY A 235 21.49 8.92 23.99
CA GLY A 235 20.32 8.47 24.75
C GLY A 235 20.58 7.25 25.61
N ASN A 236 19.55 6.83 26.38
CA ASN A 236 19.61 5.70 27.29
C ASN A 236 19.03 4.45 26.61
N ASP A 237 19.86 3.42 26.42
CA ASP A 237 19.51 2.16 25.81
C ASP A 237 18.75 1.19 26.72
N ARG A 238 18.79 1.37 28.07
CA ARG A 238 18.18 0.45 29.03
C ARG A 238 16.66 0.35 28.91
N VAL A 239 16.01 1.40 28.42
CA VAL A 239 14.55 1.45 28.23
C VAL A 239 14.05 0.44 27.21
N PHE A 240 14.94 -0.08 26.37
CA PHE A 240 14.62 -1.09 25.34
C PHE A 240 14.87 -2.54 25.82
N ALA A 241 15.25 -2.76 27.06
CA ALA A 241 15.56 -4.08 27.61
C ALA A 241 14.34 -5.02 27.51
N ALA A 242 14.60 -6.29 27.20
CA ALA A 242 13.55 -7.29 26.92
C ALA A 242 12.65 -7.57 28.14
N ASP A 243 13.19 -7.56 29.34
CA ASP A 243 12.45 -7.75 30.60
C ASP A 243 11.42 -6.61 30.82
N LEU A 244 11.78 -5.37 30.47
CA LEU A 244 10.85 -4.23 30.53
C LEU A 244 9.71 -4.37 29.51
N GLN A 245 10.02 -4.86 28.29
CA GLN A 245 8.99 -5.09 27.26
C GLN A 245 8.06 -6.24 27.66
N ALA A 246 8.59 -7.27 28.35
CA ALA A 246 7.82 -8.41 28.84
C ALA A 246 6.76 -8.03 29.90
N LEU A 247 6.90 -6.89 30.58
CA LEU A 247 5.89 -6.38 31.50
C LEU A 247 4.59 -5.92 30.79
N ARG A 248 4.67 -5.64 29.49
CA ARG A 248 3.54 -5.30 28.63
C ARG A 248 3.71 -5.97 27.26
N PRO A 249 3.36 -7.27 27.14
CA PRO A 249 3.86 -8.17 26.10
C PRO A 249 3.12 -8.04 24.76
N HIS A 250 2.96 -6.83 24.23
CA HIS A 250 2.55 -6.64 22.84
C HIS A 250 3.67 -7.10 21.91
N ARG A 251 3.33 -7.89 20.89
CA ARG A 251 4.31 -8.47 19.97
C ARG A 251 5.12 -7.40 19.25
N GLY A 252 4.44 -6.45 18.63
CA GLY A 252 5.09 -5.37 17.87
C GLY A 252 5.99 -4.50 18.73
N GLN A 253 5.61 -4.25 20.01
CA GLN A 253 6.46 -3.52 20.97
C GLN A 253 7.76 -4.27 21.25
N GLY A 254 7.68 -5.58 21.50
CA GLY A 254 8.86 -6.43 21.71
C GLY A 254 9.77 -6.49 20.47
N ASP A 255 9.19 -6.57 19.28
CA ASP A 255 9.92 -6.62 18.02
C ASP A 255 10.64 -5.30 17.72
N SER A 256 9.98 -4.15 17.91
CA SER A 256 10.58 -2.81 17.75
C SER A 256 11.73 -2.59 18.74
N ALA A 257 11.54 -2.93 20.02
CA ALA A 257 12.59 -2.83 21.03
C ALA A 257 13.80 -3.72 20.68
N ALA A 258 13.57 -4.94 20.23
CA ALA A 258 14.63 -5.87 19.82
C ALA A 258 15.42 -5.35 18.62
N ASN A 259 14.76 -4.71 17.65
CA ASN A 259 15.42 -4.04 16.52
C ASN A 259 16.34 -2.91 17.02
N ILE A 260 15.82 -2.03 17.88
CA ILE A 260 16.59 -0.91 18.43
C ILE A 260 17.82 -1.42 19.20
N VAL A 261 17.66 -2.44 20.05
CA VAL A 261 18.79 -3.04 20.79
C VAL A 261 19.87 -3.57 19.84
N ARG A 262 19.48 -4.23 18.75
CA ARG A 262 20.45 -4.71 17.74
C ARG A 262 21.19 -3.56 17.07
N MET A 263 20.48 -2.50 16.70
CA MET A 263 21.06 -1.31 16.08
C MET A 263 22.10 -0.64 17.00
N LEU A 264 21.79 -0.53 18.31
CA LEU A 264 22.63 0.16 19.31
C LEU A 264 23.84 -0.67 19.77
N LYS A 265 23.92 -1.96 19.41
CA LYS A 265 24.97 -2.86 19.87
C LYS A 265 26.37 -2.36 19.49
N GLY A 266 27.23 -2.20 20.51
CA GLY A 266 28.62 -1.75 20.34
C GLY A 266 28.78 -0.28 19.96
N SER A 267 27.75 0.54 20.19
CA SER A 267 27.80 1.98 19.93
C SER A 267 28.66 2.73 20.92
N GLY A 268 29.74 3.36 20.46
CA GLY A 268 30.55 4.28 21.24
C GLY A 268 29.80 5.56 21.63
N LEU A 269 28.77 5.94 20.87
CA LEU A 269 27.89 7.07 21.18
C LEU A 269 27.02 6.77 22.41
N ILE A 270 26.47 5.56 22.51
CA ILE A 270 25.70 5.12 23.68
C ILE A 270 26.61 5.05 24.90
N GLU A 271 27.83 4.50 24.78
CA GLU A 271 28.80 4.47 25.89
C GLU A 271 29.18 5.88 26.36
N ALA A 272 29.37 6.83 25.44
CA ALA A 272 29.64 8.23 25.76
C ALA A 272 28.48 8.92 26.51
N GLY A 273 27.26 8.43 26.33
CA GLY A 273 26.06 8.93 27.02
C GLY A 273 25.81 8.32 28.40
N ARG A 274 26.57 7.30 28.82
CA ARG A 274 26.40 6.60 30.12
C ARG A 274 26.83 7.43 31.33
N PRO A 275 26.33 7.12 32.55
CA PRO A 275 26.57 7.88 33.76
C PRO A 275 28.04 7.97 34.19
N GLY A 276 28.45 9.14 34.55
CA GLY A 276 29.77 9.66 34.95
C GLY A 276 29.90 11.13 34.60
N SER A 277 29.09 11.56 33.65
CA SER A 277 28.86 12.96 33.25
C SER A 277 27.38 13.30 33.44
N THR A 278 27.01 14.56 33.54
CA THR A 278 25.66 15.14 33.75
C THR A 278 24.49 14.34 33.11
N VAL A 279 23.95 13.36 33.84
CA VAL A 279 23.01 12.36 33.30
C VAL A 279 21.58 12.86 33.39
N ARG A 280 20.84 12.80 32.27
CA ARG A 280 19.38 12.80 32.33
C ARG A 280 18.90 11.55 33.05
N VAL A 281 18.00 11.74 33.99
CA VAL A 281 17.32 10.60 34.65
C VAL A 281 16.47 9.82 33.63
N GLN A 282 15.87 10.56 32.67
CA GLN A 282 15.03 9.98 31.62
C GLN A 282 15.18 10.76 30.30
N ASP A 283 15.12 10.04 29.18
CA ASP A 283 14.98 10.65 27.86
C ASP A 283 13.53 11.10 27.60
N ALA A 284 13.34 11.96 26.59
CA ALA A 284 12.02 12.36 26.12
C ALA A 284 11.24 11.17 25.56
N TYR A 285 9.93 11.28 25.55
CA TYR A 285 9.03 10.22 25.05
C TYR A 285 9.30 9.86 23.58
N SER A 286 9.66 10.83 22.75
CA SER A 286 10.01 10.58 21.35
C SER A 286 11.22 9.64 21.17
N LEU A 287 12.05 9.46 22.16
CA LEU A 287 13.14 8.49 22.19
C LEU A 287 12.72 7.22 22.94
N ARG A 288 12.32 7.32 24.21
CA ARG A 288 12.10 6.14 25.07
C ARG A 288 10.78 5.42 24.85
N CYS A 289 9.75 6.07 24.32
CA CYS A 289 8.46 5.46 24.03
C CYS A 289 8.32 4.95 22.58
N THR A 290 9.42 4.91 21.83
CA THR A 290 9.46 4.39 20.46
C THR A 290 8.87 2.98 20.35
N PRO A 291 9.24 1.98 21.18
CA PRO A 291 8.69 0.63 21.05
C PRO A 291 7.18 0.57 21.23
N GLN A 292 6.61 1.41 22.09
CA GLN A 292 5.17 1.45 22.34
C GLN A 292 4.40 1.99 21.13
N VAL A 293 4.93 3.03 20.48
CA VAL A 293 4.30 3.68 19.32
C VAL A 293 4.50 2.84 18.06
N HIS A 294 5.75 2.49 17.74
CA HIS A 294 6.06 1.68 16.56
C HIS A 294 5.45 0.28 16.66
N GLY A 295 5.44 -0.31 17.88
CA GLY A 295 4.86 -1.61 18.13
C GLY A 295 3.37 -1.64 17.92
N ALA A 296 2.63 -0.64 18.39
CA ALA A 296 1.20 -0.53 18.14
C ALA A 296 0.89 -0.42 16.63
N ALA A 297 1.71 0.33 15.89
CA ALA A 297 1.60 0.41 14.44
C ALA A 297 1.82 -0.96 13.76
N ARG A 298 2.85 -1.72 14.20
CA ARG A 298 3.13 -3.08 13.71
C ARG A 298 1.97 -4.03 13.94
N ASP A 299 1.42 -4.05 15.16
CA ASP A 299 0.29 -4.91 15.50
C ASP A 299 -0.96 -4.55 14.67
N THR A 300 -1.16 -3.27 14.34
CA THR A 300 -2.23 -2.81 13.45
C THR A 300 -2.02 -3.28 12.00
N VAL A 301 -0.77 -3.25 11.51
CA VAL A 301 -0.43 -3.79 10.17
C VAL A 301 -0.72 -5.29 10.09
N GLU A 302 -0.37 -6.06 11.12
CA GLU A 302 -0.63 -7.51 11.12
C GLU A 302 -2.13 -7.83 11.24
N TYR A 303 -2.91 -7.02 11.96
CA TYR A 303 -4.37 -7.13 11.91
C TYR A 303 -4.92 -6.86 10.50
N ALA A 304 -4.47 -5.80 9.85
CA ALA A 304 -4.86 -5.50 8.47
C ALA A 304 -4.45 -6.61 7.48
N ALA A 305 -3.27 -7.23 7.69
CA ALA A 305 -2.82 -8.37 6.90
C ALA A 305 -3.71 -9.61 7.10
N SER A 306 -4.25 -9.83 8.32
CA SER A 306 -5.20 -10.91 8.55
C SER A 306 -6.52 -10.70 7.80
N VAL A 307 -7.02 -9.46 7.73
CA VAL A 307 -8.21 -9.12 6.91
C VAL A 307 -7.91 -9.29 5.43
N ALA A 308 -6.76 -8.81 4.95
CA ALA A 308 -6.34 -9.00 3.55
C ALA A 308 -6.27 -10.49 3.19
N GLY A 309 -5.79 -11.35 4.10
CA GLY A 309 -5.74 -12.79 3.88
C GLY A 309 -7.12 -13.44 3.67
N VAL A 310 -8.15 -12.97 4.37
CA VAL A 310 -9.53 -13.41 4.16
C VAL A 310 -10.05 -12.94 2.80
N GLU A 311 -9.84 -11.67 2.47
CA GLU A 311 -10.29 -11.08 1.20
C GLU A 311 -9.60 -11.73 -0.02
N LEU A 312 -8.29 -12.05 0.09
CA LEU A 312 -7.54 -12.76 -0.96
C LEU A 312 -8.07 -14.19 -1.23
N ALA A 313 -8.72 -14.81 -0.23
CA ALA A 313 -9.35 -16.12 -0.35
C ALA A 313 -10.84 -16.06 -0.77
N SER A 314 -11.40 -14.85 -0.92
CA SER A 314 -12.84 -14.66 -1.12
C SER A 314 -13.22 -14.66 -2.61
N ALA A 315 -14.42 -15.16 -2.91
CA ALA A 315 -15.04 -15.07 -4.22
C ALA A 315 -16.10 -13.95 -4.19
N ILE A 316 -15.68 -12.73 -4.57
CA ILE A 316 -16.53 -11.53 -4.46
C ILE A 316 -17.20 -11.22 -5.80
N ASP A 317 -18.51 -11.47 -5.86
CA ASP A 317 -19.39 -11.13 -6.99
C ASP A 317 -20.86 -11.10 -6.53
N ASN A 318 -21.74 -10.51 -7.31
CA ASN A 318 -23.18 -10.54 -7.07
C ASN A 318 -23.96 -10.48 -8.42
N PRO A 319 -24.77 -11.50 -8.72
CA PRO A 319 -24.96 -12.74 -7.96
C PRO A 319 -23.78 -13.70 -8.10
N CYS A 320 -23.58 -14.56 -7.11
CA CYS A 320 -22.60 -15.65 -7.16
C CYS A 320 -23.24 -16.97 -7.60
N VAL A 321 -22.44 -17.84 -8.23
CA VAL A 321 -22.75 -19.24 -8.45
C VAL A 321 -22.24 -20.04 -7.25
N THR A 322 -23.14 -20.67 -6.50
CA THR A 322 -22.79 -21.48 -5.32
C THR A 322 -22.25 -22.85 -5.71
N LEU A 323 -21.65 -23.57 -4.75
CA LEU A 323 -21.11 -24.93 -5.00
C LEU A 323 -22.16 -25.95 -5.43
N ASP A 324 -23.41 -25.78 -5.01
CA ASP A 324 -24.55 -26.61 -5.39
C ASP A 324 -25.28 -26.11 -6.65
N GLY A 325 -24.71 -25.14 -7.37
CA GLY A 325 -25.20 -24.64 -8.65
C GLY A 325 -26.38 -23.66 -8.58
N ARG A 326 -26.71 -23.11 -7.41
CA ARG A 326 -27.67 -21.99 -7.30
C ARG A 326 -27.02 -20.69 -7.71
N VAL A 327 -27.79 -19.72 -8.18
CA VAL A 327 -27.33 -18.34 -8.45
C VAL A 327 -28.05 -17.42 -7.47
N GLU A 328 -27.27 -16.84 -6.55
CA GLU A 328 -27.81 -16.12 -5.41
C GLU A 328 -27.27 -14.69 -5.31
N SER A 329 -28.17 -13.75 -5.12
CA SER A 329 -27.82 -12.38 -4.72
C SER A 329 -27.28 -12.35 -3.31
N ASN A 330 -26.27 -11.48 -3.08
CA ASN A 330 -25.60 -11.35 -1.79
C ASN A 330 -25.05 -9.94 -1.60
N GLY A 331 -24.42 -9.68 -0.44
CA GLY A 331 -23.79 -8.40 -0.09
C GLY A 331 -22.26 -8.44 0.02
N ASN A 332 -21.60 -9.52 -0.42
CA ASN A 332 -20.15 -9.71 -0.22
C ASN A 332 -19.28 -8.71 -1.00
N PHE A 333 -19.85 -7.99 -1.93
CA PHE A 333 -19.20 -6.89 -2.66
C PHE A 333 -18.98 -5.63 -1.82
N HIS A 334 -19.56 -5.52 -0.63
CA HIS A 334 -19.47 -4.31 0.20
C HIS A 334 -18.08 -4.18 0.82
N GLY A 335 -17.40 -3.07 0.51
CA GLY A 335 -15.99 -2.85 0.86
C GLY A 335 -15.69 -2.48 2.31
N ALA A 336 -16.66 -2.53 3.24
CA ALA A 336 -16.45 -2.12 4.63
C ALA A 336 -15.30 -2.82 5.35
N PRO A 337 -15.07 -4.15 5.22
CA PRO A 337 -13.93 -4.80 5.88
C PRO A 337 -12.58 -4.20 5.47
N LEU A 338 -12.42 -3.87 4.19
CA LEU A 338 -11.21 -3.22 3.66
C LEU A 338 -11.14 -1.75 4.06
N ALA A 339 -12.26 -1.02 3.99
CA ALA A 339 -12.32 0.40 4.30
C ALA A 339 -11.83 0.70 5.73
N TYR A 340 -12.29 -0.08 6.70
CA TYR A 340 -11.89 0.08 8.10
C TYR A 340 -10.40 -0.13 8.30
N VAL A 341 -9.82 -1.21 7.80
CA VAL A 341 -8.40 -1.48 8.02
C VAL A 341 -7.50 -0.52 7.26
N LEU A 342 -7.92 0.00 6.11
CA LEU A 342 -7.21 1.06 5.38
C LEU A 342 -7.16 2.37 6.19
N ASP A 343 -8.26 2.77 6.80
CA ASP A 343 -8.28 3.92 7.72
C ASP A 343 -7.54 3.63 9.03
N PHE A 344 -7.63 2.41 9.57
CA PHE A 344 -6.85 2.02 10.75
C PHE A 344 -5.35 2.12 10.51
N LEU A 345 -4.87 1.82 9.31
CA LEU A 345 -3.47 1.97 8.94
C LEU A 345 -3.03 3.43 8.78
N ALA A 346 -3.92 4.31 8.34
CA ALA A 346 -3.60 5.74 8.17
C ALA A 346 -3.29 6.43 9.51
N ILE A 347 -3.96 6.03 10.59
CA ILE A 347 -3.78 6.61 11.94
C ILE A 347 -2.36 6.35 12.47
N PRO A 348 -1.88 5.10 12.64
CA PRO A 348 -0.54 4.85 13.14
C PRO A 348 0.56 5.30 12.18
N THR A 349 0.31 5.31 10.87
CA THR A 349 1.28 5.85 9.90
C THR A 349 1.56 7.34 10.18
N ALA A 350 0.52 8.13 10.42
CA ALA A 350 0.66 9.54 10.79
C ALA A 350 1.31 9.74 12.17
N ASP A 351 1.03 8.85 13.14
CA ASP A 351 1.58 8.94 14.49
C ASP A 351 3.07 8.57 14.53
N VAL A 352 3.48 7.50 13.82
CA VAL A 352 4.90 7.15 13.69
C VAL A 352 5.69 8.23 12.95
N ALA A 353 5.10 8.86 11.93
CA ALA A 353 5.71 10.03 11.29
C ALA A 353 5.82 11.21 12.26
N SER A 354 4.81 11.43 13.10
CA SER A 354 4.80 12.51 14.11
C SER A 354 5.89 12.31 15.17
N ILE A 355 6.07 11.10 15.70
CA ILE A 355 7.14 10.84 16.68
C ILE A 355 8.53 10.94 16.05
N SER A 356 8.70 10.58 14.77
CA SER A 356 9.92 10.78 14.00
C SER A 356 10.26 12.27 13.86
N GLU A 357 9.29 13.09 13.48
CA GLU A 357 9.45 14.54 13.37
C GLU A 357 9.79 15.17 14.74
N ARG A 358 9.23 14.70 15.85
CA ARG A 358 9.61 15.16 17.20
C ARG A 358 11.06 14.83 17.57
N ARG A 359 11.64 13.73 17.06
CA ARG A 359 13.07 13.45 17.21
C ARG A 359 13.92 14.40 16.37
N THR A 360 13.51 14.71 15.15
CA THR A 360 14.13 15.73 14.30
C THR A 360 14.15 17.09 14.99
N ASP A 361 13.01 17.59 15.47
CA ASP A 361 12.90 18.87 16.21
C ASP A 361 13.86 18.91 17.41
N ARG A 362 13.99 17.80 18.12
CA ARG A 362 14.89 17.72 19.28
C ARG A 362 16.36 17.87 18.91
N PHE A 363 16.83 17.37 17.78
CA PHE A 363 18.19 17.57 17.29
C PHE A 363 18.52 19.05 17.07
N LEU A 364 17.55 19.84 16.68
CA LEU A 364 17.74 21.21 16.23
C LEU A 364 17.74 22.25 17.37
N ASP A 365 17.24 21.86 18.54
CA ASP A 365 17.14 22.75 19.71
C ASP A 365 18.30 22.55 20.67
N VAL A 366 19.14 23.57 20.81
CA VAL A 366 20.32 23.59 21.70
C VAL A 366 20.00 23.32 23.17
N ALA A 367 18.79 23.65 23.62
CA ALA A 367 18.38 23.36 25.00
C ALA A 367 18.13 21.87 25.23
N ARG A 368 17.95 21.07 24.17
CA ARG A 368 17.53 19.67 24.24
C ARG A 368 18.46 18.68 23.54
N ASN A 369 19.40 19.13 22.70
CA ASN A 369 20.20 18.29 21.81
C ASN A 369 21.56 17.83 22.37
N ARG A 370 21.81 18.08 23.66
CA ARG A 370 23.05 17.69 24.36
C ARG A 370 24.32 18.25 23.74
N GLY A 371 24.35 19.55 23.46
CA GLY A 371 25.52 20.27 23.01
C GLY A 371 25.87 20.12 21.54
N LEU A 372 24.93 19.68 20.73
CA LEU A 372 25.00 19.85 19.27
C LEU A 372 24.77 21.33 18.92
N PRO A 373 25.30 21.82 17.78
CA PRO A 373 25.05 23.19 17.36
C PRO A 373 23.57 23.43 17.01
N ALA A 374 23.14 24.69 17.08
CA ALA A 374 21.78 25.08 16.69
C ALA A 374 21.48 24.61 15.25
N PHE A 375 20.34 24.00 15.07
CA PHE A 375 19.88 23.46 13.78
C PHE A 375 20.86 22.50 13.09
N LEU A 376 21.83 21.96 13.81
CA LEU A 376 22.94 21.19 13.26
C LEU A 376 23.71 21.97 12.18
N ALA A 377 23.79 23.27 12.29
CA ALA A 377 24.55 24.16 11.41
C ALA A 377 26.06 24.07 11.69
N GLY A 378 26.90 24.16 10.64
CA GLY A 378 28.35 24.20 10.80
C GLY A 378 28.82 25.48 11.47
N ASP A 379 28.23 26.60 11.08
CA ASP A 379 28.46 27.95 11.61
C ASP A 379 27.11 28.62 11.89
N PRO A 380 26.47 28.34 13.07
CA PRO A 380 25.15 28.86 13.38
C PRO A 380 25.08 30.40 13.32
N GLY A 381 24.16 30.91 12.52
CA GLY A 381 23.99 32.34 12.26
C GLY A 381 24.41 32.72 10.84
N VAL A 382 25.49 32.14 10.32
CA VAL A 382 25.87 32.23 8.91
C VAL A 382 25.14 31.11 8.14
N ASP A 383 25.13 29.90 8.71
CA ASP A 383 24.41 28.74 8.22
C ASP A 383 23.13 28.53 9.04
N SER A 384 22.06 28.07 8.38
CA SER A 384 20.77 27.72 8.99
C SER A 384 20.61 26.21 9.24
N GLY A 385 21.49 25.41 8.69
CA GLY A 385 21.48 23.94 8.83
C GLY A 385 20.17 23.30 8.37
N PHE A 386 19.59 22.46 9.21
CA PHE A 386 18.34 21.74 8.89
C PHE A 386 17.06 22.43 9.40
N MET A 387 17.12 23.73 9.72
CA MET A 387 15.94 24.47 10.19
C MET A 387 14.72 24.25 9.28
N ILE A 388 14.88 24.45 7.97
CA ILE A 388 13.76 24.35 7.01
C ILE A 388 13.46 22.90 6.62
N ALA A 389 14.41 21.99 6.72
CA ALA A 389 14.12 20.54 6.55
C ALA A 389 13.13 20.04 7.62
N GLN A 390 13.22 20.55 8.86
CA GLN A 390 12.22 20.24 9.89
C GLN A 390 10.85 20.86 9.56
N TYR A 391 10.79 22.08 9.00
CA TYR A 391 9.52 22.66 8.53
C TYR A 391 8.86 21.75 7.46
N THR A 392 9.66 21.21 6.54
CA THR A 392 9.19 20.26 5.52
C THR A 392 8.60 19.01 6.19
N ALA A 393 9.32 18.39 7.12
CA ALA A 393 8.83 17.23 7.86
C ALA A 393 7.55 17.55 8.65
N ALA A 394 7.48 18.68 9.35
CA ALA A 394 6.30 19.11 10.10
C ALA A 394 5.09 19.38 9.20
N GLY A 395 5.31 20.01 8.03
CA GLY A 395 4.27 20.22 7.02
C GLY A 395 3.70 18.91 6.49
N ILE A 396 4.57 17.96 6.17
CA ILE A 396 4.17 16.60 5.74
C ILE A 396 3.36 15.90 6.82
N VAL A 397 3.82 15.91 8.08
CA VAL A 397 3.10 15.28 9.20
C VAL A 397 1.73 15.93 9.40
N SER A 398 1.61 17.26 9.26
CA SER A 398 0.32 17.96 9.32
C SER A 398 -0.65 17.48 8.23
N GLU A 399 -0.17 17.26 7.02
CA GLU A 399 -0.99 16.69 5.92
C GLU A 399 -1.38 15.24 6.22
N MET A 400 -0.44 14.41 6.66
CA MET A 400 -0.71 13.02 7.03
C MET A 400 -1.78 12.91 8.13
N LYS A 401 -1.78 13.82 9.12
CA LYS A 401 -2.83 13.88 10.15
C LYS A 401 -4.21 14.18 9.56
N ARG A 402 -4.31 15.05 8.55
CA ARG A 402 -5.57 15.29 7.83
C ARG A 402 -6.00 14.05 7.04
N ASN A 403 -5.04 13.38 6.38
CA ASN A 403 -5.31 12.12 5.67
C ASN A 403 -5.68 10.96 6.61
N ALA A 404 -5.35 11.04 7.90
CA ALA A 404 -5.72 10.04 8.90
C ALA A 404 -7.17 10.18 9.41
N VAL A 405 -7.88 11.26 9.05
CA VAL A 405 -9.32 11.36 9.33
C VAL A 405 -10.04 10.26 8.54
N PRO A 406 -10.80 9.34 9.19
CA PRO A 406 -11.38 8.20 8.50
C PRO A 406 -12.34 8.60 7.39
N ALA A 407 -12.20 7.99 6.21
CA ALA A 407 -13.19 8.10 5.14
C ALA A 407 -14.36 7.14 5.36
N SER A 408 -14.09 6.00 5.99
CA SER A 408 -15.06 4.93 6.23
C SER A 408 -16.15 5.27 7.25
N VAL A 409 -16.08 6.43 7.91
CA VAL A 409 -17.17 6.94 8.75
C VAL A 409 -18.25 7.66 7.95
N ASP A 410 -17.96 7.99 6.68
CA ASP A 410 -18.90 8.67 5.77
C ASP A 410 -19.70 7.65 4.95
N SER A 411 -20.91 7.99 4.61
CA SER A 411 -21.77 7.22 3.71
C SER A 411 -22.78 8.14 3.05
N ILE A 412 -23.02 7.91 1.77
CA ILE A 412 -24.00 8.64 0.97
C ILE A 412 -24.90 7.66 0.21
N PRO A 413 -26.22 7.93 0.09
CA PRO A 413 -27.07 7.10 -0.74
C PRO A 413 -26.80 7.34 -2.22
N SER A 414 -26.82 6.25 -3.02
CA SER A 414 -26.62 6.27 -4.46
C SER A 414 -27.56 5.30 -5.19
N SER A 415 -27.51 5.25 -6.52
CA SER A 415 -28.30 4.32 -7.34
C SER A 415 -29.81 4.36 -7.02
N ALA A 416 -30.39 5.56 -6.98
CA ALA A 416 -31.80 5.79 -6.61
C ALA A 416 -32.18 5.15 -5.26
N MET A 417 -31.31 5.28 -4.25
CA MET A 417 -31.47 4.74 -2.88
C MET A 417 -31.34 3.21 -2.79
N GLN A 418 -31.01 2.51 -3.85
CA GLN A 418 -30.75 1.05 -3.80
C GLN A 418 -29.43 0.77 -3.05
N GLU A 419 -28.44 1.64 -3.22
CA GLU A 419 -27.15 1.63 -2.52
C GLU A 419 -27.17 2.73 -1.46
N ASP A 420 -27.94 2.54 -0.41
CA ASP A 420 -28.24 3.53 0.64
C ASP A 420 -27.16 3.60 1.73
N HIS A 421 -26.19 2.67 1.71
CA HIS A 421 -25.02 2.64 2.59
C HIS A 421 -23.78 2.19 1.81
N VAL A 422 -22.72 3.02 1.84
CA VAL A 422 -21.46 2.79 1.11
C VAL A 422 -20.27 2.76 2.08
N SER A 423 -19.14 2.19 1.66
CA SER A 423 -17.96 2.00 2.53
C SER A 423 -16.92 3.11 2.48
N MET A 424 -16.87 3.89 1.40
CA MET A 424 -15.81 4.85 1.07
C MET A 424 -14.38 4.23 1.07
N GLY A 425 -14.28 2.92 0.87
CA GLY A 425 -13.01 2.18 0.99
C GLY A 425 -11.96 2.59 -0.04
N TRP A 426 -12.37 2.93 -1.26
CA TRP A 426 -11.46 3.47 -2.26
C TRP A 426 -10.80 4.78 -1.79
N ALA A 427 -11.58 5.70 -1.22
CA ALA A 427 -11.07 6.96 -0.67
C ALA A 427 -10.12 6.71 0.52
N ALA A 428 -10.44 5.75 1.41
CA ALA A 428 -9.56 5.34 2.50
C ALA A 428 -8.21 4.82 1.96
N ALA A 429 -8.24 3.97 0.94
CA ALA A 429 -7.05 3.43 0.28
C ALA A 429 -6.20 4.54 -0.36
N ARG A 430 -6.81 5.46 -1.10
CA ARG A 430 -6.11 6.57 -1.77
C ARG A 430 -5.42 7.51 -0.78
N LYS A 431 -6.04 7.82 0.35
CA LYS A 431 -5.44 8.63 1.41
C LYS A 431 -4.20 7.96 2.00
N LEU A 432 -4.30 6.67 2.32
CA LEU A 432 -3.18 5.89 2.84
C LEU A 432 -2.03 5.81 1.84
N ARG A 433 -2.32 5.56 0.57
CA ARG A 433 -1.32 5.53 -0.51
C ARG A 433 -0.52 6.83 -0.62
N ARG A 434 -1.16 7.99 -0.45
CA ARG A 434 -0.49 9.29 -0.44
C ARG A 434 0.41 9.48 0.79
N SER A 435 0.04 8.89 1.92
CA SER A 435 0.78 9.01 3.18
C SER A 435 2.07 8.18 3.20
N ILE A 436 2.18 7.10 2.45
CA ILE A 436 3.34 6.21 2.44
C ILE A 436 4.62 6.90 1.94
N PRO A 437 4.69 7.51 0.75
CA PRO A 437 5.89 8.22 0.30
C PRO A 437 6.15 9.51 1.12
N ALA A 438 5.11 10.09 1.70
CA ALA A 438 5.23 11.21 2.62
C ALA A 438 5.95 10.78 3.92
N PHE A 439 5.61 9.62 4.48
CA PHE A 439 6.26 9.04 5.65
C PHE A 439 7.75 8.75 5.39
N ALA A 440 8.10 8.21 4.23
CA ALA A 440 9.50 7.98 3.86
C ALA A 440 10.33 9.29 3.87
N ARG A 441 9.77 10.42 3.43
CA ARG A 441 10.43 11.73 3.50
C ARG A 441 10.65 12.23 4.93
N VAL A 442 9.69 11.99 5.83
CA VAL A 442 9.86 12.34 7.26
C VAL A 442 11.01 11.54 7.87
N LEU A 443 11.07 10.22 7.60
CA LEU A 443 12.18 9.38 8.03
C LEU A 443 13.52 9.80 7.41
N ALA A 444 13.53 10.24 6.14
CA ALA A 444 14.73 10.73 5.47
C ALA A 444 15.32 11.96 6.20
N VAL A 445 14.47 12.91 6.60
CA VAL A 445 14.91 14.08 7.37
C VAL A 445 15.48 13.66 8.72
N GLU A 446 14.88 12.72 9.42
CA GLU A 446 15.40 12.17 10.68
C GLU A 446 16.77 11.51 10.50
N LEU A 447 16.94 10.68 9.46
CA LEU A 447 18.20 10.02 9.14
C LEU A 447 19.30 11.03 8.79
N LEU A 448 18.98 12.06 8.03
CA LEU A 448 19.91 13.16 7.72
C LEU A 448 20.37 13.88 9.00
N CYS A 449 19.45 14.20 9.91
CA CYS A 449 19.78 14.81 11.20
C CYS A 449 20.64 13.87 12.06
N SER A 450 20.31 12.58 12.11
CA SER A 450 21.08 11.58 12.85
C SER A 450 22.52 11.46 12.32
N CYS A 451 22.68 11.36 11.00
CA CYS A 451 24.00 11.28 10.36
C CYS A 451 24.83 12.56 10.62
N ARG A 452 24.20 13.74 10.53
CA ARG A 452 24.86 15.01 10.82
C ARG A 452 25.28 15.13 12.28
N SER A 453 24.46 14.60 13.20
CA SER A 453 24.82 14.55 14.61
C SER A 453 26.06 13.68 14.87
N PHE A 454 26.23 12.58 14.12
CA PHE A 454 27.42 11.72 14.23
C PHE A 454 28.70 12.46 13.83
N ASP A 455 28.63 13.34 12.82
CA ASP A 455 29.78 14.16 12.42
C ASP A 455 30.25 15.08 13.55
N PHE A 456 29.30 15.72 14.26
CA PHE A 456 29.61 16.56 15.40
C PHE A 456 30.03 15.81 16.67
N ARG A 457 29.75 14.49 16.73
CA ARG A 457 30.10 13.62 17.88
C ARG A 457 31.46 12.93 17.75
N LYS A 458 32.20 13.12 16.65
CA LYS A 458 33.56 12.56 16.51
C LYS A 458 34.41 12.94 17.72
N PRO A 459 35.25 12.05 18.31
CA PRO A 459 35.66 10.77 17.73
C PRO A 459 34.76 9.56 18.04
N TYR A 460 33.65 9.73 18.77
CA TYR A 460 32.71 8.63 19.03
C TYR A 460 32.08 8.11 17.75
N ARG A 461 31.80 6.82 17.70
CA ARG A 461 31.26 6.14 16.52
C ARG A 461 29.93 5.45 16.84
N PRO A 462 28.97 5.43 15.89
CA PRO A 462 27.76 4.63 16.01
C PRO A 462 28.07 3.15 16.02
N GLY A 463 27.10 2.30 16.40
CA GLY A 463 27.14 0.87 16.23
C GLY A 463 27.31 0.44 14.77
N ALA A 464 27.63 -0.83 14.54
CA ALA A 464 27.90 -1.34 13.19
C ALA A 464 26.77 -1.06 12.19
N ALA A 465 25.51 -1.24 12.62
CA ALA A 465 24.35 -0.97 11.77
C ALA A 465 24.17 0.53 11.49
N GLY A 466 24.30 1.38 12.52
CA GLY A 466 24.24 2.83 12.34
C GLY A 466 25.34 3.34 11.39
N ALA A 467 26.56 2.77 11.47
CA ALA A 467 27.65 3.06 10.54
C ALA A 467 27.36 2.59 9.11
N ALA A 468 26.66 1.47 8.93
CA ALA A 468 26.27 0.99 7.59
C ALA A 468 25.22 1.91 6.96
N VAL A 469 24.18 2.28 7.70
CA VAL A 469 23.15 3.23 7.24
C VAL A 469 23.75 4.61 6.98
N TYR A 470 24.66 5.09 7.83
CA TYR A 470 25.40 6.34 7.62
C TYR A 470 26.07 6.37 6.25
N ARG A 471 26.71 5.27 5.80
CA ARG A 471 27.34 5.21 4.49
C ARG A 471 26.33 5.33 3.33
N VAL A 472 25.14 4.75 3.46
CA VAL A 472 24.06 4.91 2.47
C VAL A 472 23.60 6.36 2.41
N VAL A 473 23.28 6.96 3.55
CA VAL A 473 22.83 8.36 3.61
C VAL A 473 23.87 9.32 3.03
N ARG A 474 25.18 9.02 3.21
CA ARG A 474 26.29 9.84 2.70
C ARG A 474 26.51 9.75 1.19
N GLN A 475 25.82 8.86 0.50
CA GLN A 475 25.77 8.89 -0.97
C GLN A 475 24.93 10.07 -1.50
N TYR A 476 23.99 10.54 -0.70
CA TYR A 476 23.07 11.63 -1.02
C TYR A 476 23.38 12.94 -0.31
N ALA A 477 24.14 12.91 0.80
CA ALA A 477 24.46 14.06 1.63
C ALA A 477 25.91 14.04 2.09
N ASN A 478 26.68 15.06 1.74
CA ASN A 478 28.06 15.17 2.11
C ASN A 478 28.28 15.18 3.64
N GLU A 479 29.44 14.65 4.06
CA GLU A 479 29.93 14.80 5.44
C GLU A 479 30.06 16.29 5.79
N ILE A 480 29.75 16.63 7.04
CA ILE A 480 29.88 17.99 7.54
C ILE A 480 31.08 18.07 8.48
N GLY A 481 32.04 18.87 8.07
CA GLY A 481 33.09 19.37 8.94
C GLY A 481 32.77 20.79 9.41
N PRO A 482 33.60 21.37 10.31
CA PRO A 482 33.43 22.75 10.79
C PRO A 482 33.48 23.80 9.65
N ASP A 483 34.03 23.44 8.49
CA ASP A 483 34.15 24.31 7.32
C ASP A 483 33.10 24.08 6.23
N VAL A 484 32.15 23.17 6.46
CA VAL A 484 31.13 22.83 5.46
C VAL A 484 29.92 23.73 5.60
N ARG A 485 29.64 24.49 4.56
CA ARG A 485 28.51 25.42 4.46
C ARG A 485 27.21 24.70 4.13
N ASP A 486 26.10 25.43 4.33
CA ASP A 486 24.77 24.93 3.93
C ASP A 486 24.73 24.59 2.44
N THR A 487 24.05 23.52 2.12
CA THR A 487 23.85 23.02 0.76
C THR A 487 22.36 22.87 0.45
N TRP A 488 22.02 22.75 -0.81
CA TRP A 488 20.64 22.51 -1.23
C TRP A 488 20.14 21.15 -0.70
N THR A 489 19.15 21.17 0.20
CA THR A 489 18.74 20.01 0.99
C THR A 489 17.70 19.14 0.28
N THR A 490 16.91 19.68 -0.69
CA THR A 490 15.85 18.92 -1.37
C THR A 490 16.36 17.62 -2.02
N PRO A 491 17.46 17.61 -2.82
CA PRO A 491 17.95 16.36 -3.41
C PRO A 491 18.40 15.35 -2.36
N GLN A 492 18.88 15.81 -1.20
CA GLN A 492 19.28 14.93 -0.10
C GLN A 492 18.07 14.24 0.51
N ILE A 493 16.98 14.97 0.77
CA ILE A 493 15.72 14.42 1.32
C ILE A 493 15.12 13.41 0.34
N GLU A 494 14.97 13.78 -0.94
CA GLU A 494 14.36 12.90 -1.95
C GLU A 494 15.23 11.66 -2.20
N GLY A 495 16.55 11.80 -2.31
CA GLY A 495 17.45 10.65 -2.52
C GLY A 495 17.45 9.67 -1.35
N VAL A 496 17.46 10.17 -0.09
CA VAL A 496 17.35 9.29 1.08
C VAL A 496 15.96 8.66 1.18
N ALA A 497 14.90 9.39 0.83
CA ALA A 497 13.54 8.83 0.79
C ALA A 497 13.40 7.71 -0.26
N GLU A 498 14.05 7.86 -1.42
CA GLU A 498 14.11 6.81 -2.44
C GLU A 498 14.90 5.59 -1.95
N ALA A 499 16.05 5.78 -1.28
CA ALA A 499 16.82 4.70 -0.66
C ALA A 499 16.03 3.97 0.44
N ILE A 500 15.13 4.66 1.16
CA ILE A 500 14.21 4.05 2.10
C ILE A 500 13.18 3.19 1.37
N LEU A 501 12.51 3.74 0.37
CA LEU A 501 11.44 3.04 -0.37
C LEU A 501 11.95 1.86 -1.20
N SER A 502 13.18 1.93 -1.70
CA SER A 502 13.85 0.80 -2.38
C SER A 502 14.31 -0.31 -1.44
N GLY A 503 14.33 -0.05 -0.11
CA GLY A 503 14.83 -0.99 0.90
C GLY A 503 16.34 -0.96 1.11
N GLU A 504 17.09 -0.07 0.46
CA GLU A 504 18.55 0.03 0.57
C GLU A 504 19.00 0.34 2.00
N VAL A 505 18.29 1.26 2.69
CA VAL A 505 18.56 1.61 4.10
C VAL A 505 18.38 0.39 5.01
N LEU A 506 17.29 -0.36 4.84
CA LEU A 506 17.02 -1.58 5.61
C LEU A 506 18.09 -2.66 5.33
N ALA A 507 18.39 -2.92 4.07
CA ALA A 507 19.39 -3.90 3.66
C ALA A 507 20.78 -3.57 4.24
N ALA A 508 21.17 -2.30 4.27
CA ALA A 508 22.42 -1.87 4.87
C ALA A 508 22.48 -2.16 6.39
N ALA A 509 21.41 -1.88 7.12
CA ALA A 509 21.34 -2.21 8.55
C ALA A 509 21.38 -3.72 8.78
N GLU A 510 20.55 -4.48 8.05
CA GLU A 510 20.45 -5.94 8.18
C GLU A 510 21.75 -6.66 7.79
N SER A 511 22.52 -6.12 6.85
CA SER A 511 23.85 -6.66 6.49
C SER A 511 24.84 -6.65 7.67
N ALA A 512 24.66 -5.71 8.61
CA ALA A 512 25.55 -5.55 9.75
C ALA A 512 25.11 -6.32 11.01
N VAL A 513 23.79 -6.50 11.21
CA VAL A 513 23.22 -7.06 12.46
C VAL A 513 22.27 -8.24 12.26
N GLY A 514 22.11 -8.71 11.05
CA GLY A 514 21.14 -9.73 10.66
C GLY A 514 19.73 -9.17 10.50
N ALA A 515 18.81 -10.01 10.01
CA ALA A 515 17.44 -9.62 9.69
C ALA A 515 16.72 -8.99 10.89
N LEU A 516 16.16 -7.81 10.71
CA LEU A 516 15.30 -7.13 11.67
C LEU A 516 13.89 -7.75 11.65
N LYS A 517 13.23 -7.69 12.80
CA LYS A 517 11.89 -8.23 12.95
C LYS A 517 10.84 -7.34 12.30
#